data_4692dc69e8564b12076653c12e3e5dd4
#
_entry.id   4692dc69e8564b12076653c12e3e5dd4
#
_cell.length_a   1.000
_cell.length_b   1.000
_cell.length_c   1.000
_cell.angle_alpha   90.00
_cell.angle_beta   90.00
_cell.angle_gamma   90.00
#
_symmetry.space_group_name_H-M   'P 1'
#
loop_
_entity.id
_entity.type
_entity.pdbx_description
1 polymer ?
#
loop_
_entity_poly.entity_id
_entity_poly.type
_entity_poly.pdbx_seq_one_letter_code
_entity_poly.pdbx_strand_id
1 'polypeptide(L)'
;MAYKKSDFTKEFYQPQEIARLLGVTSRTIANYCSGGLIEEERTAGGRRRIPRESLLKYLEHKGMLIVDGDRRRDVVYTRVSTHAQSNRGELDRQVKEVLAFAAQHNPVDIEVIREVGSGLNDNRKQFNSLLKAVLNRQVSRIFIQCRDRLTRFGFRYIELVCAYAGTEIVMVSSEARVKGAQEELAEDFCAIIHSFSGKLYGMRGKDKSKALDRLGNVKVIGDEDWELYF
;
A
#
# COMPACT_ATOMS: atom_id res chain seq x y z
N MET A 1 18.23 8.11 2.64
CA MET A 1 18.81 8.16 1.28
C MET A 1 18.21 7.01 0.50
N ALA A 2 17.84 7.24 -0.76
CA ALA A 2 17.30 6.21 -1.63
C ALA A 2 18.24 6.07 -2.85
N TYR A 3 18.52 4.83 -3.27
CA TYR A 3 19.49 4.48 -4.31
C TYR A 3 18.78 3.95 -5.53
N LYS A 4 19.29 4.20 -6.74
CA LYS A 4 18.76 3.62 -7.99
C LYS A 4 19.50 2.33 -8.32
N LYS A 5 18.83 1.39 -9.00
CA LYS A 5 19.52 0.18 -9.53
C LYS A 5 20.68 0.51 -10.47
N SER A 6 20.56 1.63 -11.20
CA SER A 6 21.61 2.18 -12.07
C SER A 6 22.85 2.65 -11.33
N ASP A 7 22.76 2.98 -10.04
CA ASP A 7 23.92 3.37 -9.23
C ASP A 7 24.87 2.18 -8.97
N PHE A 8 24.39 0.98 -9.19
CA PHE A 8 25.11 -0.28 -8.98
C PHE A 8 25.39 -0.97 -10.32
N THR A 9 26.49 -0.60 -10.96
CA THR A 9 26.86 -1.08 -12.32
C THR A 9 27.77 -2.29 -12.33
N LYS A 10 28.45 -2.60 -11.21
CA LYS A 10 29.39 -3.72 -11.10
C LYS A 10 28.63 -5.02 -10.80
N GLU A 11 29.12 -6.13 -11.29
CA GLU A 11 28.61 -7.47 -10.97
C GLU A 11 28.89 -7.84 -9.51
N PHE A 12 30.07 -7.43 -8.99
CA PHE A 12 30.49 -7.66 -7.61
C PHE A 12 31.05 -6.39 -6.98
N TYR A 13 30.82 -6.24 -5.68
CA TYR A 13 31.29 -5.12 -4.86
C TYR A 13 32.13 -5.61 -3.69
N GLN A 14 33.14 -4.80 -3.32
CA GLN A 14 33.88 -5.00 -2.08
C GLN A 14 33.12 -4.35 -0.91
N PRO A 15 33.25 -4.88 0.33
CA PRO A 15 32.60 -4.26 1.51
C PRO A 15 32.91 -2.77 1.69
N GLN A 16 34.12 -2.33 1.34
CA GLN A 16 34.50 -0.91 1.41
C GLN A 16 33.76 -0.02 0.42
N GLU A 17 33.49 -0.53 -0.78
CA GLU A 17 32.76 0.22 -1.81
C GLU A 17 31.32 0.45 -1.38
N ILE A 18 30.66 -0.62 -0.87
CA ILE A 18 29.30 -0.55 -0.35
C ILE A 18 29.23 0.36 0.87
N ALA A 19 30.20 0.27 1.77
CA ALA A 19 30.32 1.11 2.96
C ALA A 19 30.35 2.59 2.61
N ARG A 20 31.11 2.98 1.58
CA ARG A 20 31.15 4.38 1.07
C ARG A 20 29.80 4.79 0.48
N LEU A 21 29.18 3.94 -0.32
CA LEU A 21 27.89 4.22 -0.95
C LEU A 21 26.77 4.41 0.10
N LEU A 22 26.75 3.56 1.13
CA LEU A 22 25.70 3.57 2.14
C LEU A 22 25.99 4.49 3.32
N GLY A 23 27.16 5.14 3.37
CA GLY A 23 27.55 6.03 4.48
C GLY A 23 27.78 5.28 5.81
N VAL A 24 28.19 4.00 5.75
CA VAL A 24 28.46 3.15 6.92
C VAL A 24 29.90 2.69 6.93
N THR A 25 30.32 1.94 7.97
CA THR A 25 31.67 1.37 8.03
C THR A 25 31.75 0.03 7.28
N SER A 26 32.93 -0.32 6.78
CA SER A 26 33.19 -1.64 6.16
C SER A 26 32.92 -2.79 7.15
N ARG A 27 33.11 -2.55 8.44
CA ARG A 27 32.79 -3.51 9.51
C ARG A 27 31.28 -3.74 9.62
N THR A 28 30.47 -2.70 9.45
CA THR A 28 29.00 -2.82 9.42
C THR A 28 28.56 -3.71 8.26
N ILE A 29 29.12 -3.52 7.07
CA ILE A 29 28.82 -4.38 5.92
C ILE A 29 29.26 -5.82 6.17
N ALA A 30 30.45 -6.03 6.75
CA ALA A 30 30.91 -7.37 7.11
C ALA A 30 29.96 -8.06 8.13
N ASN A 31 29.41 -7.30 9.09
CA ASN A 31 28.44 -7.83 10.03
C ASN A 31 27.09 -8.19 9.34
N TYR A 32 26.65 -7.40 8.37
CA TYR A 32 25.44 -7.72 7.58
C TYR A 32 25.63 -9.02 6.77
N CYS A 33 26.80 -9.23 6.21
CA CYS A 33 27.13 -10.48 5.52
C CYS A 33 27.17 -11.66 6.51
N SER A 34 27.89 -11.52 7.63
CA SER A 34 27.99 -12.57 8.65
C SER A 34 26.65 -12.90 9.33
N GLY A 35 25.74 -11.94 9.39
CA GLY A 35 24.37 -12.10 9.91
C GLY A 35 23.37 -12.61 8.86
N GLY A 36 23.81 -12.92 7.64
CA GLY A 36 22.94 -13.44 6.58
C GLY A 36 21.98 -12.40 5.96
N LEU A 37 22.13 -11.10 6.28
CA LEU A 37 21.32 -10.02 5.71
C LEU A 37 21.72 -9.70 4.27
N ILE A 38 23.00 -9.94 3.91
CA ILE A 38 23.56 -9.78 2.57
C ILE A 38 24.34 -11.05 2.27
N GLU A 39 23.98 -11.75 1.21
CA GLU A 39 24.75 -12.92 0.75
C GLU A 39 26.11 -12.49 0.20
N GLU A 40 27.16 -13.20 0.58
CA GLU A 40 28.53 -12.93 0.16
C GLU A 40 29.16 -14.13 -0.53
N GLU A 41 30.10 -13.86 -1.39
CA GLU A 41 31.02 -14.86 -1.93
C GLU A 41 32.45 -14.55 -1.49
N ARG A 42 33.32 -15.55 -1.55
CA ARG A 42 34.73 -15.38 -1.31
C ARG A 42 35.54 -15.69 -2.56
N THR A 43 36.50 -14.83 -2.86
CA THR A 43 37.49 -15.10 -3.91
C THR A 43 38.43 -16.25 -3.49
N ALA A 44 39.16 -16.83 -4.44
CA ALA A 44 40.17 -17.86 -4.16
C ALA A 44 41.22 -17.44 -3.11
N GLY A 45 41.47 -16.12 -2.96
CA GLY A 45 42.33 -15.54 -1.92
C GLY A 45 41.59 -15.18 -0.62
N GLY A 46 40.38 -15.68 -0.39
CA GLY A 46 39.59 -15.49 0.84
C GLY A 46 38.97 -14.10 1.03
N ARG A 47 39.09 -13.16 0.08
CA ARG A 47 38.53 -11.83 0.15
C ARG A 47 37.03 -11.89 -0.10
N ARG A 48 36.26 -11.15 0.70
CA ARG A 48 34.79 -11.00 0.53
C ARG A 48 34.46 -10.21 -0.72
N ARG A 49 33.50 -10.70 -1.50
CA ARG A 49 32.85 -9.97 -2.59
C ARG A 49 31.35 -10.16 -2.45
N ILE A 50 30.58 -9.14 -2.76
CA ILE A 50 29.14 -9.12 -2.61
C ILE A 50 28.51 -9.04 -3.99
N PRO A 51 27.71 -10.04 -4.40
CA PRO A 51 26.99 -10.01 -5.67
C PRO A 51 26.05 -8.80 -5.71
N ARG A 52 25.97 -8.14 -6.86
CA ARG A 52 25.06 -7.03 -7.11
C ARG A 52 23.62 -7.35 -6.70
N GLU A 53 23.14 -8.52 -7.09
CA GLU A 53 21.77 -8.95 -6.81
C GLU A 53 21.49 -9.07 -5.31
N SER A 54 22.42 -9.59 -4.54
CA SER A 54 22.29 -9.70 -3.09
C SER A 54 22.22 -8.33 -2.42
N LEU A 55 23.05 -7.38 -2.87
CA LEU A 55 23.01 -5.99 -2.40
C LEU A 55 21.68 -5.33 -2.76
N LEU A 56 21.20 -5.50 -3.98
CA LEU A 56 19.92 -4.93 -4.42
C LEU A 56 18.74 -5.49 -3.63
N LYS A 57 18.69 -6.81 -3.37
CA LYS A 57 17.68 -7.44 -2.50
C LYS A 57 17.68 -6.85 -1.10
N TYR A 58 18.87 -6.65 -0.52
CA TYR A 58 19.00 -6.02 0.80
C TYR A 58 18.44 -4.59 0.81
N LEU A 59 18.81 -3.77 -0.18
CA LEU A 59 18.36 -2.39 -0.30
C LEU A 59 16.83 -2.30 -0.53
N GLU A 60 16.29 -3.21 -1.32
CA GLU A 60 14.85 -3.34 -1.57
C GLU A 60 14.09 -3.70 -0.28
N HIS A 61 14.59 -4.71 0.47
CA HIS A 61 14.01 -5.10 1.76
C HIS A 61 14.05 -3.98 2.79
N LYS A 62 15.06 -3.12 2.75
CA LYS A 62 15.19 -1.93 3.61
C LYS A 62 14.42 -0.71 3.10
N GLY A 63 13.74 -0.81 1.96
CA GLY A 63 13.06 0.33 1.34
C GLY A 63 14.01 1.45 0.90
N MET A 64 15.29 1.13 0.70
CA MET A 64 16.34 2.08 0.31
C MET A 64 16.61 2.07 -1.20
N LEU A 65 16.01 1.14 -1.95
CA LEU A 65 16.16 1.07 -3.38
C LEU A 65 15.00 1.80 -4.06
N ILE A 66 15.34 2.83 -4.85
CA ILE A 66 14.42 3.34 -5.85
C ILE A 66 14.43 2.31 -6.98
N VAL A 67 13.31 1.65 -7.20
CA VAL A 67 13.17 0.75 -8.37
C VAL A 67 13.41 1.60 -9.61
N ASP A 68 14.51 1.32 -10.32
CA ASP A 68 14.86 1.96 -11.58
C ASP A 68 13.83 1.55 -12.62
N GLY A 69 13.11 2.47 -12.96
CA GLY A 69 12.07 2.58 -13.93
C GLY A 69 11.20 3.69 -13.44
N ASP A 70 11.54 4.89 -13.83
CA ASP A 70 10.71 6.09 -13.70
C ASP A 70 9.41 5.96 -14.56
N ARG A 71 8.96 4.72 -14.77
CA ARG A 71 7.66 4.35 -15.28
C ARG A 71 6.78 3.88 -14.15
N ARG A 72 6.57 4.80 -13.19
CA ARG A 72 5.41 4.67 -12.34
C ARG A 72 4.19 4.66 -13.24
N ARG A 73 3.40 3.60 -13.15
CA ARG A 73 2.18 3.50 -13.93
C ARG A 73 1.08 4.33 -13.31
N ASP A 74 0.17 4.77 -14.13
CA ASP A 74 -1.09 5.33 -13.72
C ASP A 74 -2.12 4.20 -13.55
N VAL A 75 -2.94 4.26 -12.53
CA VAL A 75 -3.93 3.24 -12.24
C VAL A 75 -5.32 3.84 -12.29
N VAL A 76 -6.21 3.23 -13.05
CA VAL A 76 -7.65 3.47 -12.98
C VAL A 76 -8.24 2.42 -12.04
N TYR A 77 -8.76 2.85 -10.89
CA TYR A 77 -9.41 1.96 -9.93
C TYR A 77 -10.94 2.17 -9.93
N THR A 78 -11.67 1.08 -10.14
CA THR A 78 -13.12 1.08 -10.19
C THR A 78 -13.70 -0.02 -9.31
N ARG A 79 -14.85 0.25 -8.68
CA ARG A 79 -15.48 -0.66 -7.75
C ARG A 79 -17.00 -0.60 -7.81
N VAL A 80 -17.62 -1.77 -7.68
CA VAL A 80 -19.05 -1.93 -7.36
C VAL A 80 -19.18 -2.86 -6.16
N SER A 81 -20.27 -2.74 -5.39
CA SER A 81 -20.43 -3.51 -4.16
C SER A 81 -20.85 -4.96 -4.41
N THR A 82 -21.60 -5.23 -5.49
CA THR A 82 -22.18 -6.55 -5.76
C THR A 82 -21.94 -7.03 -7.18
N HIS A 83 -21.95 -8.36 -7.37
CA HIS A 83 -21.91 -8.96 -8.70
C HIS A 83 -23.12 -8.58 -9.57
N ALA A 84 -24.29 -8.35 -8.96
CA ALA A 84 -25.47 -7.89 -9.69
C ALA A 84 -25.24 -6.53 -10.36
N GLN A 85 -24.61 -5.59 -9.68
CA GLN A 85 -24.21 -4.28 -10.23
C GLN A 85 -23.21 -4.44 -11.37
N SER A 86 -22.20 -5.33 -11.20
CA SER A 86 -21.26 -5.65 -12.26
C SER A 86 -21.95 -6.21 -13.50
N ASN A 87 -22.87 -7.16 -13.32
CA ASN A 87 -23.63 -7.79 -14.41
C ASN A 87 -24.56 -6.79 -15.14
N ARG A 88 -25.04 -5.75 -14.46
CA ARG A 88 -25.79 -4.65 -15.08
C ARG A 88 -24.90 -3.67 -15.85
N GLY A 89 -23.60 -3.93 -15.94
CA GLY A 89 -22.64 -3.11 -16.68
C GLY A 89 -22.26 -1.79 -15.96
N GLU A 90 -22.56 -1.66 -14.66
CA GLU A 90 -22.22 -0.45 -13.89
C GLU A 90 -20.71 -0.28 -13.75
N LEU A 91 -19.99 -1.39 -13.55
CA LEU A 91 -18.54 -1.40 -13.48
C LEU A 91 -17.89 -0.97 -14.80
N ASP A 92 -18.42 -1.46 -15.92
CA ASP A 92 -17.90 -1.09 -17.26
C ASP A 92 -18.17 0.38 -17.60
N ARG A 93 -19.32 0.92 -17.20
CA ARG A 93 -19.62 2.35 -17.36
C ARG A 93 -18.64 3.20 -16.54
N GLN A 94 -18.37 2.80 -15.29
CA GLN A 94 -17.43 3.49 -14.44
C GLN A 94 -16.00 3.46 -15.02
N VAL A 95 -15.56 2.31 -15.54
CA VAL A 95 -14.25 2.18 -16.20
C VAL A 95 -14.16 3.14 -17.40
N LYS A 96 -15.16 3.17 -18.26
CA LYS A 96 -15.17 4.07 -19.45
C LYS A 96 -15.09 5.53 -19.04
N GLU A 97 -15.86 5.94 -18.03
CA GLU A 97 -15.87 7.32 -17.53
C GLU A 97 -14.52 7.72 -16.95
N VAL A 98 -13.94 6.90 -16.07
CA VAL A 98 -12.65 7.21 -15.44
C VAL A 98 -11.50 7.16 -16.44
N LEU A 99 -11.52 6.24 -17.40
CA LEU A 99 -10.53 6.19 -18.49
C LEU A 99 -10.60 7.42 -19.40
N ALA A 100 -11.81 7.85 -19.78
CA ALA A 100 -11.98 9.05 -20.59
C ALA A 100 -11.45 10.31 -19.88
N PHE A 101 -11.65 10.38 -18.57
CA PHE A 101 -11.10 11.45 -17.74
C PHE A 101 -9.58 11.34 -17.63
N ALA A 102 -9.04 10.15 -17.34
CA ALA A 102 -7.60 9.92 -17.21
C ALA A 102 -6.87 10.27 -18.52
N ALA A 103 -7.46 9.98 -19.68
CA ALA A 103 -6.89 10.30 -21.00
C ALA A 103 -6.60 11.80 -21.19
N GLN A 104 -7.37 12.69 -20.54
CA GLN A 104 -7.15 14.13 -20.59
C GLN A 104 -5.92 14.59 -19.76
N HIS A 105 -5.38 13.72 -18.93
CA HIS A 105 -4.24 13.99 -18.04
C HIS A 105 -2.92 13.40 -18.55
N ASN A 106 -2.82 13.06 -19.85
CA ASN A 106 -1.62 12.44 -20.44
C ASN A 106 -1.08 11.27 -19.61
N PRO A 107 -1.85 10.21 -19.45
CA PRO A 107 -1.48 9.12 -18.57
C PRO A 107 -0.32 8.31 -19.13
N VAL A 108 0.48 7.75 -18.23
CA VAL A 108 1.62 6.90 -18.56
C VAL A 108 1.33 5.49 -18.10
N ASP A 109 1.38 4.52 -19.00
CA ASP A 109 1.31 3.08 -18.71
C ASP A 109 0.10 2.70 -17.83
N ILE A 110 -1.13 2.99 -18.34
CA ILE A 110 -2.37 2.80 -17.57
C ILE A 110 -2.65 1.32 -17.28
N GLU A 111 -2.83 1.01 -16.00
CA GLU A 111 -3.44 -0.23 -15.53
C GLU A 111 -4.88 0.01 -15.07
N VAL A 112 -5.81 -0.87 -15.48
CA VAL A 112 -7.21 -0.80 -15.04
C VAL A 112 -7.50 -1.89 -14.02
N ILE A 113 -7.84 -1.48 -12.80
CA ILE A 113 -8.22 -2.36 -11.71
C ILE A 113 -9.74 -2.31 -11.54
N ARG A 114 -10.36 -3.48 -11.62
CA ARG A 114 -11.80 -3.69 -11.44
C ARG A 114 -12.02 -4.51 -10.18
N GLU A 115 -12.85 -4.03 -9.28
CA GLU A 115 -13.15 -4.73 -8.03
C GLU A 115 -14.65 -4.87 -7.80
N VAL A 116 -15.06 -6.05 -7.37
CA VAL A 116 -16.42 -6.31 -6.89
C VAL A 116 -16.33 -6.62 -5.41
N GLY A 117 -16.84 -5.71 -4.59
CA GLY A 117 -16.80 -5.83 -3.13
C GLY A 117 -17.21 -4.53 -2.44
N SER A 118 -17.79 -4.64 -1.24
CA SER A 118 -18.19 -3.48 -0.45
C SER A 118 -16.99 -2.58 -0.11
N GLY A 119 -17.23 -1.27 -0.11
CA GLY A 119 -16.25 -0.27 0.34
C GLY A 119 -15.89 -0.37 1.82
N LEU A 120 -16.64 -1.14 2.61
CA LEU A 120 -16.38 -1.45 4.01
C LEU A 120 -15.45 -2.65 4.20
N ASN A 121 -15.29 -3.47 3.16
CA ASN A 121 -14.44 -4.65 3.24
C ASN A 121 -12.97 -4.24 3.12
N ASP A 122 -12.20 -4.40 4.19
CA ASP A 122 -10.76 -4.13 4.24
C ASP A 122 -9.92 -5.25 3.61
N ASN A 123 -10.51 -6.44 3.39
CA ASN A 123 -9.85 -7.60 2.77
C ASN A 123 -10.12 -7.69 1.25
N ARG A 124 -10.18 -6.56 0.55
CA ARG A 124 -10.32 -6.50 -0.91
C ARG A 124 -9.00 -6.82 -1.59
N LYS A 125 -8.99 -7.90 -2.37
CA LYS A 125 -7.76 -8.44 -2.98
C LYS A 125 -7.07 -7.41 -3.91
N GLN A 126 -7.86 -6.80 -4.79
CA GLN A 126 -7.32 -5.85 -5.78
C GLN A 126 -6.87 -4.54 -5.12
N PHE A 127 -7.66 -4.03 -4.19
CA PHE A 127 -7.29 -2.83 -3.43
C PHE A 127 -6.03 -3.05 -2.60
N ASN A 128 -5.91 -4.19 -1.91
CA ASN A 128 -4.72 -4.52 -1.13
C ASN A 128 -3.47 -4.68 -2.02
N SER A 129 -3.64 -5.22 -3.25
CA SER A 129 -2.57 -5.29 -4.24
C SER A 129 -2.16 -3.90 -4.71
N LEU A 130 -3.13 -3.00 -4.97
CA LEU A 130 -2.87 -1.61 -5.32
C LEU A 130 -2.10 -0.88 -4.22
N LEU A 131 -2.51 -1.01 -2.96
CA LEU A 131 -1.80 -0.37 -1.84
C LEU A 131 -0.36 -0.88 -1.71
N LYS A 132 -0.10 -2.18 -1.92
CA LYS A 132 1.27 -2.71 -1.96
C LYS A 132 2.07 -2.10 -3.10
N ALA A 133 1.49 -1.92 -4.28
CA ALA A 133 2.15 -1.26 -5.41
C ALA A 133 2.44 0.22 -5.12
N VAL A 134 1.54 0.93 -4.43
CA VAL A 134 1.74 2.31 -3.95
C VAL A 134 2.91 2.36 -2.97
N LEU A 135 2.93 1.52 -1.94
CA LEU A 135 4.01 1.46 -0.96
C LEU A 135 5.37 1.14 -1.60
N ASN A 136 5.37 0.32 -2.66
CA ASN A 136 6.55 0.02 -3.46
C ASN A 136 6.89 1.13 -4.48
N ARG A 137 6.20 2.28 -4.44
CA ARG A 137 6.39 3.42 -5.34
C ARG A 137 6.27 3.08 -6.83
N GLN A 138 5.42 2.11 -7.17
CA GLN A 138 5.18 1.67 -8.55
C GLN A 138 4.02 2.43 -9.22
N VAL A 139 3.27 3.24 -8.46
CA VAL A 139 2.09 3.97 -8.93
C VAL A 139 2.36 5.47 -8.86
N SER A 140 2.11 6.19 -9.97
CA SER A 140 2.21 7.64 -10.04
C SER A 140 0.90 8.30 -9.63
N ARG A 141 -0.20 7.90 -10.26
CA ARG A 141 -1.54 8.44 -10.01
C ARG A 141 -2.56 7.33 -9.93
N ILE A 142 -3.56 7.52 -9.07
CA ILE A 142 -4.74 6.66 -8.98
C ILE A 142 -5.94 7.49 -9.41
N PHE A 143 -6.52 7.14 -10.55
CA PHE A 143 -7.74 7.76 -11.06
C PHE A 143 -8.95 7.01 -10.53
N ILE A 144 -9.87 7.71 -9.89
CA ILE A 144 -11.11 7.18 -9.32
C ILE A 144 -12.30 8.05 -9.70
N GLN A 145 -13.49 7.49 -9.70
CA GLN A 145 -14.70 8.27 -9.95
C GLN A 145 -14.98 9.25 -8.80
N CYS A 146 -14.96 8.77 -7.56
CA CYS A 146 -15.12 9.55 -6.33
C CYS A 146 -14.49 8.80 -5.15
N ARG A 147 -14.37 9.46 -3.99
CA ARG A 147 -13.78 8.90 -2.76
C ARG A 147 -14.36 7.56 -2.36
N ASP A 148 -15.68 7.45 -2.46
CA ASP A 148 -16.45 6.26 -2.09
C ASP A 148 -16.08 5.02 -2.91
N ARG A 149 -15.63 5.18 -4.13
CA ARG A 149 -15.16 4.07 -4.96
C ARG A 149 -13.84 3.50 -4.46
N LEU A 150 -13.00 4.30 -3.83
CA LEU A 150 -11.76 3.82 -3.25
C LEU A 150 -12.00 3.14 -1.90
N THR A 151 -12.65 3.83 -0.98
CA THR A 151 -13.02 3.30 0.34
C THR A 151 -14.21 4.05 0.91
N ARG A 152 -15.04 3.37 1.70
CA ARG A 152 -16.19 3.98 2.36
C ARG A 152 -15.76 4.80 3.58
N PHE A 153 -14.81 4.29 4.34
CA PHE A 153 -14.23 4.95 5.50
C PHE A 153 -12.71 4.98 5.40
N GLY A 154 -12.08 5.89 6.15
CA GLY A 154 -10.62 5.97 6.22
C GLY A 154 -9.94 6.51 4.97
N PHE A 155 -10.66 7.22 4.07
CA PHE A 155 -10.07 7.81 2.87
C PHE A 155 -8.85 8.67 3.20
N ARG A 156 -8.90 9.43 4.31
CA ARG A 156 -7.79 10.29 4.74
C ARG A 156 -6.52 9.49 5.02
N TYR A 157 -6.62 8.29 5.59
CA TYR A 157 -5.45 7.44 5.83
C TYR A 157 -4.85 6.93 4.53
N ILE A 158 -5.69 6.58 3.54
CA ILE A 158 -5.21 6.17 2.21
C ILE A 158 -4.53 7.34 1.51
N GLU A 159 -5.09 8.54 1.60
CA GLU A 159 -4.51 9.76 1.04
C GLU A 159 -3.13 10.06 1.63
N LEU A 160 -2.95 9.91 2.95
CA LEU A 160 -1.65 10.05 3.62
C LEU A 160 -0.64 9.01 3.15
N VAL A 161 -1.04 7.75 3.03
CA VAL A 161 -0.18 6.67 2.52
C VAL A 161 0.26 6.95 1.08
N CYS A 162 -0.67 7.38 0.24
CA CYS A 162 -0.38 7.74 -1.15
C CYS A 162 0.57 8.94 -1.22
N ALA A 163 0.33 9.99 -0.44
CA ALA A 163 1.18 11.17 -0.38
C ALA A 163 2.60 10.81 0.07
N TYR A 164 2.75 9.98 1.11
CA TYR A 164 4.06 9.50 1.57
C TYR A 164 4.81 8.71 0.48
N ALA A 165 4.10 7.90 -0.30
CA ALA A 165 4.68 7.16 -1.43
C ALA A 165 4.92 8.03 -2.67
N GLY A 166 4.45 9.28 -2.67
CA GLY A 166 4.49 10.19 -3.82
C GLY A 166 3.47 9.79 -4.91
N THR A 167 2.35 9.17 -4.54
CA THR A 167 1.24 8.82 -5.42
C THR A 167 0.13 9.84 -5.26
N GLU A 168 -0.38 10.37 -6.38
CA GLU A 168 -1.50 11.30 -6.40
C GLU A 168 -2.82 10.55 -6.57
N ILE A 169 -3.87 10.97 -5.87
CA ILE A 169 -5.24 10.48 -6.09
C ILE A 169 -6.01 11.56 -6.87
N VAL A 170 -6.45 11.21 -8.09
CA VAL A 170 -7.17 12.10 -9.00
C VAL A 170 -8.61 11.63 -9.14
N MET A 171 -9.56 12.53 -8.90
CA MET A 171 -10.99 12.21 -8.89
C MET A 171 -11.72 12.87 -10.05
N VAL A 172 -12.60 12.09 -10.71
CA VAL A 172 -13.49 12.62 -11.76
C VAL A 172 -14.48 13.62 -11.16
N SER A 173 -15.04 13.32 -9.99
CA SER A 173 -15.99 14.17 -9.27
C SER A 173 -15.66 14.24 -7.79
N SER A 174 -15.72 15.43 -7.22
CA SER A 174 -15.58 15.65 -5.77
C SER A 174 -16.84 15.22 -4.99
N GLU A 175 -18.00 15.15 -5.63
CA GLU A 175 -19.27 14.79 -5.01
C GLU A 175 -19.71 13.37 -5.42
N ALA A 176 -20.22 12.64 -4.44
CA ALA A 176 -20.77 11.29 -4.62
C ALA A 176 -22.16 11.30 -5.30
N ARG A 177 -22.33 12.01 -6.43
CA ARG A 177 -23.55 11.97 -7.24
C ARG A 177 -23.57 10.74 -8.16
N VAL A 178 -23.19 9.58 -7.64
CA VAL A 178 -23.29 8.33 -8.39
C VAL A 178 -24.70 7.77 -8.16
N LYS A 179 -25.46 7.60 -9.24
CA LYS A 179 -26.74 6.84 -9.17
C LYS A 179 -26.45 5.48 -8.51
N GLY A 180 -27.20 5.16 -7.46
CA GLY A 180 -27.00 3.93 -6.67
C GLY A 180 -26.10 4.08 -5.43
N ALA A 181 -25.41 5.20 -5.21
CA ALA A 181 -24.59 5.38 -4.01
C ALA A 181 -25.42 5.36 -2.71
N GLN A 182 -26.66 5.83 -2.76
CA GLN A 182 -27.57 5.79 -1.61
C GLN A 182 -28.04 4.36 -1.29
N GLU A 183 -28.34 3.57 -2.32
CA GLU A 183 -28.71 2.16 -2.16
C GLU A 183 -27.55 1.33 -1.61
N GLU A 184 -26.33 1.53 -2.15
CA GLU A 184 -25.12 0.91 -1.62
C GLU A 184 -24.85 1.31 -0.17
N LEU A 185 -25.07 2.60 0.20
CA LEU A 185 -24.90 3.06 1.57
C LEU A 185 -25.90 2.39 2.52
N ALA A 186 -27.14 2.22 2.09
CA ALA A 186 -28.16 1.52 2.87
C ALA A 186 -27.80 0.04 3.07
N GLU A 187 -27.36 -0.65 2.02
CA GLU A 187 -26.88 -2.05 2.09
C GLU A 187 -25.67 -2.18 3.02
N ASP A 188 -24.69 -1.28 2.92
CA ASP A 188 -23.52 -1.24 3.79
C ASP A 188 -23.92 -1.00 5.25
N PHE A 189 -24.89 -0.11 5.50
CA PHE A 189 -25.40 0.17 6.85
C PHE A 189 -26.11 -1.06 7.45
N CYS A 190 -26.93 -1.76 6.66
CA CYS A 190 -27.52 -3.02 7.07
C CYS A 190 -26.47 -4.09 7.39
N ALA A 191 -25.41 -4.19 6.60
CA ALA A 191 -24.33 -5.15 6.84
C ALA A 191 -23.59 -4.84 8.17
N ILE A 192 -23.35 -3.56 8.49
CA ILE A 192 -22.79 -3.14 9.77
C ILE A 192 -23.70 -3.56 10.92
N ILE A 193 -25.00 -3.22 10.85
CA ILE A 193 -25.99 -3.57 11.89
C ILE A 193 -26.04 -5.08 12.11
N HIS A 194 -26.09 -5.87 11.05
CA HIS A 194 -26.09 -7.33 11.15
C HIS A 194 -24.80 -7.87 11.80
N SER A 195 -23.62 -7.31 11.44
CA SER A 195 -22.34 -7.70 12.04
C SER A 195 -22.31 -7.39 13.55
N PHE A 196 -22.79 -6.19 13.96
CA PHE A 196 -22.88 -5.83 15.37
C PHE A 196 -23.90 -6.68 16.12
N SER A 197 -25.08 -6.91 15.54
CA SER A 197 -26.12 -7.76 16.13
C SER A 197 -25.61 -9.18 16.38
N GLY A 198 -24.93 -9.78 15.40
CA GLY A 198 -24.31 -11.10 15.54
C GLY A 198 -23.28 -11.16 16.66
N LYS A 199 -22.43 -10.13 16.78
CA LYS A 199 -21.44 -10.02 17.87
C LYS A 199 -22.11 -9.81 19.24
N LEU A 200 -23.14 -8.99 19.33
CA LEU A 200 -23.90 -8.76 20.57
C LEU A 200 -24.64 -10.02 21.03
N TYR A 201 -25.24 -10.79 20.12
CA TYR A 201 -25.86 -12.08 20.46
C TYR A 201 -24.81 -13.13 20.88
N GLY A 202 -23.64 -13.18 20.26
CA GLY A 202 -22.54 -14.07 20.62
C GLY A 202 -21.88 -13.72 21.95
N MET A 203 -21.97 -12.46 22.41
CA MET A 203 -21.38 -11.99 23.68
C MET A 203 -22.27 -12.24 24.90
N ARG A 204 -23.55 -12.64 24.73
CA ARG A 204 -24.44 -12.93 25.86
C ARG A 204 -24.06 -14.19 26.67
N GLY A 205 -23.07 -14.97 26.23
CA GLY A 205 -22.65 -16.22 26.87
C GLY A 205 -21.21 -16.28 27.38
N LYS A 206 -20.42 -15.19 27.32
CA LYS A 206 -19.04 -15.21 27.81
C LYS A 206 -18.75 -14.06 28.77
N ASP A 207 -18.36 -14.46 30.00
CA ASP A 207 -18.01 -13.63 31.13
C ASP A 207 -17.24 -12.33 30.78
N LYS A 208 -17.87 -11.20 31.05
CA LYS A 208 -17.28 -9.86 30.92
C LYS A 208 -16.14 -9.62 31.94
N SER A 209 -16.05 -10.40 33.00
CA SER A 209 -15.09 -10.21 34.10
C SER A 209 -13.66 -10.54 33.70
N LYS A 210 -13.44 -11.55 32.86
CA LYS A 210 -12.08 -11.98 32.47
C LYS A 210 -11.39 -11.09 31.43
N ALA A 211 -12.10 -10.23 30.75
CA ALA A 211 -11.52 -9.33 29.74
C ALA A 211 -10.93 -8.06 30.36
N LEU A 212 -11.51 -7.57 31.45
CA LEU A 212 -11.05 -6.36 32.14
C LEU A 212 -9.78 -6.60 32.97
N ASP A 213 -9.61 -7.80 33.56
CA ASP A 213 -8.42 -8.14 34.37
C ASP A 213 -7.13 -8.26 33.52
N ARG A 214 -7.23 -8.40 32.21
CA ARG A 214 -6.07 -8.47 31.30
C ARG A 214 -5.56 -7.10 30.82
N LEU A 215 -6.26 -6.01 31.13
CA LEU A 215 -5.92 -4.66 30.67
C LEU A 215 -5.07 -3.86 31.67
N GLY A 216 -4.54 -4.50 32.73
CA GLY A 216 -3.83 -3.84 33.81
C GLY A 216 -2.56 -3.03 33.45
N ASN A 217 -2.08 -3.08 32.21
CA ASN A 217 -0.88 -2.35 31.79
C ASN A 217 -1.00 -1.76 30.36
N VAL A 218 -2.11 -1.13 30.05
CA VAL A 218 -2.24 -0.40 28.76
C VAL A 218 -1.89 1.06 28.99
N LYS A 219 -0.82 1.53 28.36
CA LYS A 219 -0.50 2.96 28.28
C LYS A 219 -1.47 3.59 27.29
N VAL A 220 -2.37 4.43 27.76
CA VAL A 220 -3.23 5.26 26.89
C VAL A 220 -2.41 6.46 26.44
N ILE A 221 -2.21 6.59 25.14
CA ILE A 221 -1.63 7.78 24.52
C ILE A 221 -2.79 8.74 24.30
N GLY A 222 -2.81 9.88 25.01
CA GLY A 222 -3.83 10.92 24.86
C GLY A 222 -3.59 11.82 23.64
N ASP A 223 -4.56 12.65 23.31
CA ASP A 223 -4.49 13.61 22.20
C ASP A 223 -3.34 14.61 22.32
N GLU A 224 -2.81 14.83 23.52
CA GLU A 224 -1.70 15.74 23.80
C GLU A 224 -0.33 15.19 23.38
N ASP A 225 -0.21 13.88 23.15
CA ASP A 225 1.06 13.23 22.79
C ASP A 225 1.37 13.23 21.29
N TRP A 226 0.45 13.72 20.42
CA TRP A 226 0.62 13.68 18.97
C TRP A 226 1.47 14.83 18.40
N GLU A 227 1.66 15.91 19.14
CA GLU A 227 2.48 17.06 18.70
C GLU A 227 3.99 16.76 18.61
N LEU A 228 4.44 15.62 19.16
CA LEU A 228 5.85 15.21 19.16
C LEU A 228 6.29 14.44 17.89
N TYR A 229 5.37 14.13 16.96
CA TYR A 229 5.64 13.26 15.82
C TYR A 229 5.39 13.91 14.44
N PHE A 230 5.13 15.24 14.40
CA PHE A 230 4.99 15.99 13.14
C PHE A 230 5.88 17.23 13.10
#